data_76398f2ba81603025a114aae537134d5
#
_entry.id   76398f2ba81603025a114aae537134d5
#
_cell.length_a   1.000
_cell.length_b   1.000
_cell.length_c   1.000
_cell.angle_alpha   90.00
_cell.angle_beta   90.00
_cell.angle_gamma   90.00
#
_symmetry.space_group_name_H-M   'P 1'
#
loop_
_entity.id
_entity.type
_entity.pdbx_description
1 polymer ?
#
loop_
_entity_poly.entity_id
_entity_poly.type
_entity_poly.pdbx_seq_one_letter_code
_entity_poly.pdbx_strand_id
1 'polypeptide(L)'
;YQNWILYKNYSINIKFLSRKVDEKYPKFIGVINDPEALTVGWAEQVFSYLFKETLHRTSIGFNQKGMIEKDLNAWLQREIAIKTDSTIIDQFDDLKEECLDLIMHPINPSFYNEIDSIFNYLEQEYKTTQLLIDDEFEVKLYVPGILKISNHNGNNADTLMWKFHLRDFMNTDYEIYANSQIYYKERTIIALITSLIIALVLLIKRRK
;
A
#
# COMPACT_ATOMS: atom_id res chain seq x y z
N TYR A 1 -25.61 -3.34 1.77
CA TYR A 1 -26.66 -3.14 0.75
C TYR A 1 -27.87 -2.46 1.33
N GLN A 2 -28.62 -1.71 0.49
CA GLN A 2 -29.88 -1.07 0.86
C GLN A 2 -31.03 -1.64 0.05
N ASN A 3 -32.11 -2.05 0.73
CA ASN A 3 -33.31 -2.55 0.09
C ASN A 3 -34.36 -1.44 -0.01
N TRP A 4 -34.83 -1.20 -1.21
CA TRP A 4 -35.97 -0.33 -1.50
C TRP A 4 -37.16 -1.16 -2.02
N ILE A 5 -38.33 -0.58 -2.06
CA ILE A 5 -39.56 -1.32 -2.49
C ILE A 5 -39.39 -1.86 -3.91
N LEU A 6 -38.82 -1.08 -4.83
CA LEU A 6 -38.70 -1.39 -6.25
C LEU A 6 -37.37 -1.89 -6.70
N TYR A 7 -36.32 -1.65 -5.90
CA TYR A 7 -34.95 -2.03 -6.25
C TYR A 7 -34.08 -2.30 -5.01
N LYS A 8 -32.98 -2.96 -5.21
CA LYS A 8 -31.96 -3.21 -4.20
C LYS A 8 -30.62 -2.65 -4.71
N ASN A 9 -30.00 -1.86 -3.88
CA ASN A 9 -28.65 -1.34 -4.13
C ASN A 9 -27.60 -2.28 -3.54
N TYR A 10 -26.55 -2.51 -4.31
CA TYR A 10 -25.32 -3.13 -3.87
C TYR A 10 -24.22 -2.11 -3.96
N SER A 11 -23.43 -2.00 -2.90
CA SER A 11 -22.27 -1.15 -2.83
C SER A 11 -21.10 -1.97 -2.33
N ILE A 12 -20.00 -1.90 -3.05
CA ILE A 12 -18.73 -2.49 -2.67
C ILE A 12 -17.73 -1.34 -2.58
N ASN A 13 -17.00 -1.30 -1.49
CA ASN A 13 -15.86 -0.40 -1.32
C ASN A 13 -14.76 -1.19 -0.60
N ILE A 14 -13.61 -1.33 -1.25
CA ILE A 14 -12.41 -1.96 -0.71
C ILE A 14 -11.31 -0.92 -0.73
N LYS A 15 -10.70 -0.67 0.41
CA LYS A 15 -9.65 0.31 0.57
C LYS A 15 -8.33 -0.38 0.89
N PHE A 16 -7.34 -0.18 0.06
CA PHE A 16 -5.95 -0.54 0.29
C PHE A 16 -5.27 0.66 0.92
N LEU A 17 -4.86 0.50 2.17
CA LEU A 17 -4.22 1.58 2.91
C LEU A 17 -2.83 1.85 2.36
N SER A 18 -2.51 3.11 2.22
CA SER A 18 -1.17 3.56 1.87
C SER A 18 -0.12 3.00 2.81
N ARG A 19 1.01 2.55 2.25
CA ARG A 19 2.18 2.13 3.03
C ARG A 19 2.98 3.33 3.55
N LYS A 20 2.65 4.55 3.12
CA LYS A 20 3.30 5.81 3.50
C LYS A 20 4.82 5.75 3.28
N VAL A 21 5.21 5.25 2.11
CA VAL A 21 6.61 5.02 1.77
C VAL A 21 7.39 6.33 1.81
N ASP A 22 6.80 7.43 1.34
CA ASP A 22 7.44 8.76 1.34
C ASP A 22 7.72 9.28 2.76
N GLU A 23 6.83 8.98 3.70
CA GLU A 23 7.02 9.36 5.11
C GLU A 23 8.09 8.50 5.79
N LYS A 24 8.11 7.20 5.47
CA LYS A 24 9.02 6.23 6.07
C LYS A 24 10.39 6.19 5.39
N TYR A 25 10.42 6.37 4.08
CA TYR A 25 11.57 6.16 3.22
C TYR A 25 11.75 7.27 2.18
N PRO A 26 11.89 8.54 2.58
CA PRO A 26 11.86 9.68 1.66
C PRO A 26 12.90 9.64 0.53
N LYS A 27 13.93 8.78 0.66
CA LYS A 27 14.98 8.63 -0.34
C LYS A 27 14.78 7.45 -1.30
N PHE A 28 13.80 6.58 -1.03
CA PHE A 28 13.49 5.42 -1.90
C PHE A 28 12.67 5.76 -3.13
N ILE A 29 11.98 6.89 -3.12
CA ILE A 29 10.97 7.26 -4.12
C ILE A 29 11.57 7.40 -5.51
N GLY A 30 12.77 7.94 -5.62
CA GLY A 30 13.47 8.08 -6.91
C GLY A 30 13.72 6.73 -7.60
N VAL A 31 14.08 5.72 -6.82
CA VAL A 31 14.37 4.36 -7.30
C VAL A 31 13.09 3.60 -7.65
N ILE A 32 12.04 3.84 -6.89
CA ILE A 32 10.75 3.15 -7.04
C ILE A 32 9.96 3.69 -8.24
N ASN A 33 10.04 4.99 -8.51
CA ASN A 33 9.32 5.63 -9.61
C ASN A 33 10.01 5.46 -10.96
N ASP A 34 11.31 5.23 -10.98
CA ASP A 34 12.09 5.01 -12.19
C ASP A 34 13.27 4.05 -11.91
N PRO A 35 13.07 2.73 -12.11
CA PRO A 35 14.12 1.74 -11.94
C PRO A 35 15.34 1.96 -12.85
N GLU A 36 15.17 2.67 -13.98
CA GLU A 36 16.27 3.03 -14.87
C GLU A 36 17.02 4.27 -14.39
N ALA A 37 16.38 5.09 -13.56
CA ALA A 37 17.00 6.21 -12.84
C ALA A 37 17.66 5.78 -11.52
N LEU A 38 18.22 4.57 -11.47
CA LEU A 38 19.12 4.17 -10.39
C LEU A 38 20.24 5.20 -10.31
N THR A 39 20.00 6.24 -9.51
CA THR A 39 21.00 7.27 -9.27
C THR A 39 22.20 6.61 -8.61
N VAL A 40 23.39 6.95 -9.08
CA VAL A 40 24.66 6.58 -8.45
C VAL A 40 24.53 6.87 -6.94
N GLY A 41 24.81 5.88 -6.10
CA GLY A 41 24.65 5.99 -4.64
C GLY A 41 23.32 5.48 -4.08
N TRP A 42 22.53 4.78 -4.88
CA TRP A 42 21.31 4.14 -4.40
C TRP A 42 21.55 3.10 -3.30
N ALA A 43 22.48 2.18 -3.53
CA ALA A 43 22.81 1.14 -2.56
C ALA A 43 23.38 1.75 -1.24
N GLU A 44 24.17 2.82 -1.34
CA GLU A 44 24.62 3.60 -0.18
C GLU A 44 23.43 4.14 0.63
N GLN A 45 22.45 4.72 -0.05
CA GLN A 45 21.29 5.30 0.62
C GLN A 45 20.44 4.26 1.34
N VAL A 46 20.19 3.11 0.70
CA VAL A 46 19.48 1.98 1.30
C VAL A 46 20.21 1.45 2.52
N PHE A 47 21.50 1.18 2.36
CA PHE A 47 22.35 0.68 3.42
C PHE A 47 22.35 1.65 4.62
N SER A 48 22.62 2.91 4.36
CA SER A 48 22.61 3.96 5.38
C SER A 48 21.25 4.07 6.09
N TYR A 49 20.15 3.96 5.35
CA TYR A 49 18.81 3.99 5.91
C TYR A 49 18.56 2.82 6.87
N LEU A 50 18.85 1.58 6.45
CA LEU A 50 18.59 0.37 7.26
C LEU A 50 19.27 0.48 8.64
N PHE A 51 20.52 0.92 8.68
CA PHE A 51 21.25 1.03 9.94
C PHE A 51 20.81 2.19 10.82
N LYS A 52 20.57 3.36 10.24
CA LYS A 52 20.09 4.53 11.00
C LYS A 52 18.71 4.29 11.58
N GLU A 53 17.82 3.69 10.79
CA GLU A 53 16.47 3.38 11.24
C GLU A 53 16.45 2.25 12.28
N THR A 54 17.34 1.26 12.14
CA THR A 54 17.55 0.24 13.17
C THR A 54 17.92 0.89 14.50
N LEU A 55 18.93 1.74 14.50
CA LEU A 55 19.36 2.44 15.70
C LEU A 55 18.26 3.32 16.29
N HIS A 56 17.51 4.04 15.43
CA HIS A 56 16.42 4.90 15.85
C HIS A 56 15.29 4.12 16.56
N ARG A 57 14.95 2.92 16.09
CA ARG A 57 13.85 2.09 16.66
C ARG A 57 14.21 1.34 17.92
N THR A 58 15.50 1.17 18.25
CA THR A 58 15.91 0.48 19.48
C THR A 58 15.50 1.24 20.73
N SER A 59 15.38 0.54 21.86
CA SER A 59 15.10 1.12 23.16
C SER A 59 16.33 1.72 23.88
N ILE A 60 17.47 1.76 23.21
CA ILE A 60 18.73 2.33 23.72
C ILE A 60 18.55 3.81 24.08
N GLY A 61 19.18 4.24 25.19
CA GLY A 61 19.08 5.61 25.67
C GLY A 61 19.60 6.67 24.68
N PHE A 62 18.95 7.83 24.66
CA PHE A 62 19.20 8.93 23.71
C PHE A 62 20.68 9.33 23.58
N ASN A 63 21.38 9.49 24.72
CA ASN A 63 22.81 9.90 24.71
C ASN A 63 23.68 8.83 24.02
N GLN A 64 23.40 7.57 24.27
CA GLN A 64 24.15 6.46 23.69
C GLN A 64 23.86 6.34 22.20
N LYS A 65 22.60 6.51 21.77
CA LYS A 65 22.23 6.58 20.35
C LYS A 65 23.02 7.64 19.61
N GLY A 66 23.13 8.86 20.15
CA GLY A 66 23.86 9.96 19.52
C GLY A 66 25.36 9.67 19.32
N MET A 67 25.98 8.96 20.28
CA MET A 67 27.37 8.53 20.12
C MET A 67 27.52 7.50 18.99
N ILE A 68 26.69 6.47 19.01
CA ILE A 68 26.70 5.41 17.98
C ILE A 68 26.39 5.98 16.60
N GLU A 69 25.43 6.91 16.51
CA GLU A 69 25.07 7.55 15.24
C GLU A 69 26.22 8.34 14.63
N LYS A 70 27.04 9.00 15.47
CA LYS A 70 28.24 9.70 15.02
C LYS A 70 29.26 8.72 14.45
N ASP A 71 29.52 7.61 15.14
CA ASP A 71 30.48 6.60 14.71
C ASP A 71 29.98 5.88 13.45
N LEU A 72 28.69 5.58 13.38
CA LEU A 72 28.02 5.03 12.20
C LEU A 72 28.16 5.96 10.99
N ASN A 73 27.87 7.25 11.15
CA ASN A 73 28.02 8.22 10.06
C ASN A 73 29.48 8.32 9.55
N ALA A 74 30.45 8.30 10.47
CA ALA A 74 31.85 8.30 10.10
C ALA A 74 32.26 7.03 9.35
N TRP A 75 31.76 5.87 9.77
CA TRP A 75 32.00 4.60 9.10
C TRP A 75 31.35 4.57 7.71
N LEU A 76 30.07 4.99 7.58
CA LEU A 76 29.36 5.07 6.30
C LEU A 76 30.14 5.93 5.29
N GLN A 77 30.63 7.09 5.71
CA GLN A 77 31.42 7.96 4.82
C GLN A 77 32.74 7.32 4.40
N ARG A 78 33.40 6.57 5.28
CA ARG A 78 34.71 5.97 5.00
C ARG A 78 34.56 4.69 4.17
N GLU A 79 33.61 3.83 4.47
CA GLU A 79 33.54 2.49 3.90
C GLU A 79 32.48 2.35 2.80
N ILE A 80 31.40 3.10 2.85
CA ILE A 80 30.26 2.96 1.93
C ILE A 80 30.28 4.04 0.85
N ALA A 81 30.42 5.31 1.21
CA ALA A 81 30.29 6.42 0.25
C ALA A 81 31.36 6.40 -0.88
N ILE A 82 32.44 5.65 -0.69
CA ILE A 82 33.52 5.49 -1.70
C ILE A 82 33.30 4.27 -2.63
N LYS A 83 32.31 3.42 -2.33
CA LYS A 83 32.01 2.20 -3.10
C LYS A 83 30.96 2.49 -4.17
N THR A 84 31.02 1.70 -5.26
CA THR A 84 29.96 1.69 -6.26
C THR A 84 28.75 0.88 -5.77
N ASP A 85 27.57 1.13 -6.32
CA ASP A 85 26.36 0.39 -5.96
C ASP A 85 26.53 -1.13 -6.16
N SER A 86 27.17 -1.56 -7.24
CA SER A 86 27.47 -2.97 -7.48
C SER A 86 28.36 -3.57 -6.38
N THR A 87 29.37 -2.84 -5.95
CA THR A 87 30.27 -3.30 -4.86
C THR A 87 29.52 -3.42 -3.54
N ILE A 88 28.63 -2.49 -3.22
CA ILE A 88 27.82 -2.54 -2.00
C ILE A 88 26.86 -3.73 -2.04
N ILE A 89 26.25 -4.00 -3.20
CA ILE A 89 25.34 -5.14 -3.37
C ILE A 89 26.11 -6.46 -3.22
N ASP A 90 27.24 -6.59 -3.90
CA ASP A 90 28.05 -7.83 -3.88
C ASP A 90 28.65 -8.13 -2.49
N GLN A 91 28.94 -7.10 -1.70
CA GLN A 91 29.53 -7.20 -0.36
C GLN A 91 28.51 -6.90 0.75
N PHE A 92 27.22 -6.93 0.46
CA PHE A 92 26.20 -6.46 1.40
C PHE A 92 26.24 -7.18 2.75
N ASP A 93 26.38 -8.50 2.74
CA ASP A 93 26.37 -9.29 3.97
C ASP A 93 27.64 -9.03 4.82
N ASP A 94 28.82 -8.91 4.20
CA ASP A 94 30.06 -8.60 4.90
C ASP A 94 30.01 -7.19 5.52
N LEU A 95 29.56 -6.20 4.75
CA LEU A 95 29.39 -4.83 5.20
C LEU A 95 28.32 -4.71 6.30
N LYS A 96 27.28 -5.52 6.22
CA LYS A 96 26.23 -5.64 7.24
C LYS A 96 26.82 -6.10 8.57
N GLU A 97 27.59 -7.19 8.56
CA GLU A 97 28.21 -7.74 9.76
C GLU A 97 29.17 -6.71 10.40
N GLU A 98 30.04 -6.07 9.62
CA GLU A 98 30.93 -5.01 10.10
C GLU A 98 30.17 -3.85 10.75
N CYS A 99 29.09 -3.40 10.11
CA CYS A 99 28.29 -2.29 10.61
C CYS A 99 27.50 -2.65 11.85
N LEU A 100 26.94 -3.86 11.93
CA LEU A 100 26.28 -4.36 13.14
C LEU A 100 27.26 -4.46 14.30
N ASP A 101 28.46 -4.98 14.09
CA ASP A 101 29.51 -5.03 15.10
C ASP A 101 29.89 -3.63 15.62
N LEU A 102 30.00 -2.66 14.72
CA LEU A 102 30.25 -1.26 15.10
C LEU A 102 29.13 -0.70 16.02
N ILE A 103 27.88 -1.00 15.71
CA ILE A 103 26.73 -0.55 16.51
C ILE A 103 26.67 -1.30 17.84
N MET A 104 26.94 -2.60 17.86
CA MET A 104 26.82 -3.47 19.03
C MET A 104 27.97 -3.31 20.00
N HIS A 105 29.19 -3.04 19.54
CA HIS A 105 30.38 -2.98 20.37
C HIS A 105 30.24 -2.03 21.59
N PRO A 106 29.68 -0.82 21.46
CA PRO A 106 29.52 0.11 22.59
C PRO A 106 28.25 -0.15 23.42
N ILE A 107 27.46 -1.17 23.09
CA ILE A 107 26.13 -1.41 23.67
C ILE A 107 26.15 -2.62 24.60
N ASN A 108 25.28 -2.60 25.60
CA ASN A 108 25.08 -3.76 26.46
C ASN A 108 24.54 -4.93 25.63
N PRO A 109 25.12 -6.13 25.74
CA PRO A 109 24.67 -7.33 25.01
C PRO A 109 23.18 -7.66 25.12
N SER A 110 22.49 -7.15 26.16
CA SER A 110 21.03 -7.32 26.29
C SER A 110 20.22 -6.72 25.13
N PHE A 111 20.78 -5.76 24.37
CA PHE A 111 20.12 -5.12 23.23
C PHE A 111 20.45 -5.78 21.88
N TYR A 112 21.38 -6.73 21.83
CA TYR A 112 21.81 -7.36 20.58
C TYR A 112 20.64 -8.01 19.84
N ASN A 113 19.82 -8.80 20.54
CA ASN A 113 18.65 -9.45 19.95
C ASN A 113 17.60 -8.45 19.45
N GLU A 114 17.47 -7.30 20.11
CA GLU A 114 16.56 -6.23 19.69
C GLU A 114 17.05 -5.60 18.38
N ILE A 115 18.34 -5.27 18.30
CA ILE A 115 18.97 -4.68 17.10
C ILE A 115 18.82 -5.64 15.93
N ASP A 116 19.20 -6.87 16.11
CA ASP A 116 19.14 -7.89 15.07
C ASP A 116 17.72 -8.13 14.56
N SER A 117 16.76 -8.21 15.47
CA SER A 117 15.34 -8.36 15.14
C SER A 117 14.80 -7.17 14.34
N ILE A 118 15.14 -5.94 14.73
CA ILE A 118 14.70 -4.72 14.04
C ILE A 118 15.34 -4.65 12.65
N PHE A 119 16.65 -4.91 12.55
CA PHE A 119 17.35 -4.88 11.28
C PHE A 119 16.77 -5.90 10.30
N ASN A 120 16.64 -7.15 10.73
CA ASN A 120 16.08 -8.23 9.89
C ASN A 120 14.64 -7.92 9.44
N TYR A 121 13.82 -7.31 10.31
CA TYR A 121 12.49 -6.86 9.94
C TYR A 121 12.53 -5.78 8.84
N LEU A 122 13.38 -4.77 8.99
CA LEU A 122 13.52 -3.69 8.00
C LEU A 122 14.07 -4.20 6.67
N GLU A 123 15.06 -5.07 6.72
CA GLU A 123 15.64 -5.69 5.54
C GLU A 123 14.61 -6.54 4.78
N GLN A 124 13.81 -7.31 5.50
CA GLN A 124 12.74 -8.11 4.90
C GLN A 124 11.64 -7.23 4.31
N GLU A 125 11.23 -6.16 5.02
CA GLU A 125 10.24 -5.21 4.51
C GLU A 125 10.75 -4.54 3.22
N TYR A 126 12.02 -4.18 3.18
CA TYR A 126 12.67 -3.61 1.99
C TYR A 126 12.68 -4.61 0.82
N LYS A 127 13.20 -5.82 1.03
CA LYS A 127 13.26 -6.87 0.00
C LYS A 127 11.87 -7.20 -0.56
N THR A 128 10.88 -7.32 0.32
CA THR A 128 9.49 -7.58 -0.09
C THR A 128 8.92 -6.42 -0.92
N THR A 129 9.21 -5.18 -0.54
CA THR A 129 8.74 -4.00 -1.28
C THR A 129 9.37 -3.95 -2.67
N GLN A 130 10.66 -4.24 -2.80
CA GLN A 130 11.32 -4.32 -4.10
C GLN A 130 10.76 -5.41 -5.00
N LEU A 131 10.54 -6.61 -4.45
CA LEU A 131 10.00 -7.74 -5.23
C LEU A 131 8.60 -7.46 -5.77
N LEU A 132 7.77 -6.75 -5.00
CA LEU A 132 6.36 -6.51 -5.35
C LEU A 132 6.12 -5.23 -6.16
N ILE A 133 7.16 -4.41 -6.38
CA ILE A 133 6.97 -3.08 -6.94
C ILE A 133 6.40 -3.09 -8.37
N ASP A 134 6.81 -4.07 -9.16
CA ASP A 134 6.38 -4.25 -10.54
C ASP A 134 5.27 -5.28 -10.71
N ASP A 135 4.84 -5.92 -9.59
CA ASP A 135 3.75 -6.88 -9.64
C ASP A 135 2.42 -6.20 -9.91
N GLU A 136 1.67 -6.75 -10.87
CA GLU A 136 0.30 -6.36 -11.15
C GLU A 136 -0.66 -7.14 -10.26
N PHE A 137 -1.44 -6.43 -9.46
CA PHE A 137 -2.54 -7.00 -8.69
C PHE A 137 -3.82 -6.94 -9.52
N GLU A 138 -4.56 -8.03 -9.53
CA GLU A 138 -5.83 -8.13 -10.22
C GLU A 138 -6.94 -8.52 -9.26
N VAL A 139 -7.98 -7.69 -9.16
CA VAL A 139 -9.19 -7.97 -8.39
C VAL A 139 -10.35 -8.11 -9.35
N LYS A 140 -11.01 -9.27 -9.32
CA LYS A 140 -12.21 -9.57 -10.10
C LYS A 140 -13.42 -9.69 -9.19
N LEU A 141 -14.46 -8.92 -9.46
CA LEU A 141 -15.68 -8.95 -8.70
C LEU A 141 -16.90 -9.06 -9.63
N TYR A 142 -17.76 -10.04 -9.33
CA TYR A 142 -19.07 -10.08 -9.92
C TYR A 142 -20.00 -9.15 -9.15
N VAL A 143 -20.59 -8.18 -9.85
CA VAL A 143 -21.50 -7.21 -9.27
C VAL A 143 -22.88 -7.42 -9.89
N PRO A 144 -23.87 -7.89 -9.11
CA PRO A 144 -25.19 -8.25 -9.65
C PRO A 144 -26.01 -7.02 -10.04
N GLY A 145 -26.78 -7.13 -11.12
CA GLY A 145 -27.71 -6.10 -11.57
C GLY A 145 -27.08 -5.09 -12.55
N ILE A 146 -27.62 -3.87 -12.58
CA ILE A 146 -27.18 -2.83 -13.49
C ILE A 146 -26.14 -1.98 -12.78
N LEU A 147 -24.93 -1.96 -13.31
CA LEU A 147 -23.84 -1.09 -12.82
C LEU A 147 -24.24 0.38 -12.95
N LYS A 148 -24.06 1.14 -11.89
CA LYS A 148 -24.35 2.59 -11.84
C LYS A 148 -23.07 3.41 -11.88
N ILE A 149 -22.13 3.05 -11.02
CA ILE A 149 -20.83 3.73 -10.92
C ILE A 149 -19.78 2.74 -10.45
N SER A 150 -18.59 2.88 -10.98
CA SER A 150 -17.42 2.09 -10.58
C SER A 150 -16.16 2.79 -11.09
N ASN A 151 -15.02 2.51 -10.45
CA ASN A 151 -13.70 2.92 -10.93
C ASN A 151 -12.91 1.74 -11.52
N HIS A 152 -13.60 0.69 -11.99
CA HIS A 152 -12.94 -0.43 -12.66
C HIS A 152 -12.19 0.04 -13.92
N ASN A 153 -11.08 -0.60 -14.22
CA ASN A 153 -10.25 -0.28 -15.39
C ASN A 153 -10.19 -1.43 -16.41
N GLY A 154 -10.87 -2.54 -16.14
CA GLY A 154 -11.04 -3.65 -17.05
C GLY A 154 -12.42 -4.27 -16.91
N ASN A 155 -12.88 -4.94 -17.97
CA ASN A 155 -14.20 -5.55 -18.04
C ASN A 155 -14.10 -6.92 -18.74
N ASN A 156 -14.66 -7.95 -18.14
CA ASN A 156 -14.77 -9.27 -18.76
C ASN A 156 -16.18 -9.83 -18.54
N ALA A 157 -17.02 -9.66 -19.54
CA ALA A 157 -18.45 -9.99 -19.52
C ALA A 157 -19.16 -9.32 -18.32
N ASP A 158 -19.60 -10.12 -17.34
CA ASP A 158 -20.36 -9.64 -16.16
C ASP A 158 -19.47 -9.36 -14.94
N THR A 159 -18.14 -9.41 -15.12
CA THR A 159 -17.19 -9.27 -14.02
C THR A 159 -16.40 -7.98 -14.17
N LEU A 160 -16.46 -7.14 -13.15
CA LEU A 160 -15.61 -5.94 -13.07
C LEU A 160 -14.20 -6.35 -12.66
N MET A 161 -13.22 -5.74 -13.28
CA MET A 161 -11.82 -6.02 -13.04
C MET A 161 -11.08 -4.74 -12.69
N TRP A 162 -10.26 -4.79 -11.64
CA TRP A 162 -9.32 -3.76 -11.26
C TRP A 162 -7.92 -4.32 -11.37
N LYS A 163 -7.08 -3.63 -12.12
CA LYS A 163 -5.66 -3.90 -12.23
C LYS A 163 -4.89 -2.72 -11.68
N PHE A 164 -3.98 -2.97 -10.77
CA PHE A 164 -3.18 -1.95 -10.11
C PHE A 164 -1.85 -2.52 -9.64
N HIS A 165 -0.87 -1.67 -9.41
CA HIS A 165 0.46 -2.03 -8.93
C HIS A 165 0.65 -1.61 -7.47
N LEU A 166 1.70 -2.10 -6.82
CA LEU A 166 2.06 -1.66 -5.48
C LEU A 166 2.27 -0.13 -5.43
N ARG A 167 2.83 0.45 -6.50
CA ARG A 167 3.06 1.89 -6.63
C ARG A 167 1.79 2.74 -6.49
N ASP A 168 0.62 2.19 -6.84
CA ASP A 168 -0.65 2.93 -6.82
C ASP A 168 -1.13 3.21 -5.40
N PHE A 169 -0.68 2.42 -4.39
CA PHE A 169 -1.01 2.63 -2.99
C PHE A 169 0.21 2.80 -2.06
N MET A 170 1.37 3.13 -2.62
CA MET A 170 2.57 3.38 -1.83
C MET A 170 2.42 4.61 -0.92
N ASN A 171 1.90 5.70 -1.44
CA ASN A 171 1.83 7.00 -0.77
C ASN A 171 0.42 7.49 -0.52
N THR A 172 -0.53 7.04 -1.34
CA THR A 172 -1.95 7.38 -1.22
C THR A 172 -2.77 6.11 -1.10
N ASP A 173 -3.89 6.18 -0.39
CA ASP A 173 -4.81 5.07 -0.32
C ASP A 173 -5.39 4.77 -1.70
N TYR A 174 -5.46 3.50 -2.07
CA TYR A 174 -6.10 3.05 -3.30
C TYR A 174 -7.47 2.46 -2.97
N GLU A 175 -8.50 2.93 -3.67
CA GLU A 175 -9.88 2.47 -3.43
C GLU A 175 -10.46 1.79 -4.66
N ILE A 176 -11.09 0.65 -4.44
CA ILE A 176 -11.93 -0.07 -5.40
C ILE A 176 -13.36 0.15 -4.98
N TYR A 177 -14.18 0.68 -5.88
CA TYR A 177 -15.60 0.82 -5.60
C TYR A 177 -16.48 0.46 -6.79
N ALA A 178 -17.65 -0.10 -6.48
CA ALA A 178 -18.70 -0.34 -7.44
C ALA A 178 -20.08 -0.25 -6.78
N ASN A 179 -21.01 0.39 -7.46
CA ASN A 179 -22.42 0.46 -7.08
C ASN A 179 -23.30 -0.09 -8.19
N SER A 180 -24.22 -0.98 -7.85
CA SER A 180 -25.18 -1.53 -8.80
C SER A 180 -26.60 -1.62 -8.22
N GLN A 181 -27.56 -1.78 -9.11
CA GLN A 181 -28.96 -1.90 -8.77
C GLN A 181 -29.60 -3.11 -9.42
N ILE A 182 -30.30 -3.92 -8.62
CA ILE A 182 -31.22 -4.94 -9.09
C ILE A 182 -32.63 -4.40 -8.96
N TYR A 183 -33.33 -4.33 -10.07
CA TYR A 183 -34.76 -3.95 -10.08
C TYR A 183 -35.65 -5.17 -9.90
N TYR A 184 -36.64 -5.04 -9.03
CA TYR A 184 -37.66 -6.05 -8.82
C TYR A 184 -38.75 -5.86 -9.88
N LYS A 185 -38.62 -6.50 -11.06
CA LYS A 185 -39.53 -6.35 -12.20
C LYS A 185 -40.98 -6.56 -11.79
N GLU A 186 -41.26 -7.61 -11.03
CA GLU A 186 -42.64 -7.94 -10.57
C GLU A 186 -43.21 -6.81 -9.70
N ARG A 187 -42.46 -6.30 -8.73
CA ARG A 187 -42.91 -5.22 -7.85
C ARG A 187 -43.12 -3.90 -8.63
N THR A 188 -42.30 -3.67 -9.63
CA THR A 188 -42.42 -2.49 -10.51
C THR A 188 -43.70 -2.57 -11.33
N ILE A 189 -44.05 -3.75 -11.87
CA ILE A 189 -45.27 -3.97 -12.63
C ILE A 189 -46.48 -3.81 -11.71
N ILE A 190 -46.47 -4.38 -10.51
CA ILE A 190 -47.57 -4.23 -9.53
C ILE A 190 -47.79 -2.77 -9.16
N ALA A 191 -46.70 -2.02 -8.90
CA ALA A 191 -46.77 -0.60 -8.57
C ALA A 191 -47.39 0.22 -9.72
N LEU A 192 -47.00 -0.06 -10.97
CA LEU A 192 -47.58 0.58 -12.15
C LEU A 192 -49.09 0.29 -12.30
N ILE A 193 -49.50 -0.97 -12.16
CA ILE A 193 -50.90 -1.35 -12.24
C ILE A 193 -51.72 -0.66 -11.13
N THR A 194 -51.20 -0.68 -9.89
CA THR A 194 -51.86 -0.04 -8.75
C THR A 194 -52.00 1.46 -8.95
N SER A 195 -50.99 2.14 -9.46
CA SER A 195 -51.03 3.57 -9.75
C SER A 195 -52.03 3.91 -10.84
N LEU A 196 -52.16 3.06 -11.87
CA LEU A 196 -53.11 3.22 -12.95
C LEU A 196 -54.58 3.08 -12.42
N ILE A 197 -54.84 2.08 -11.57
CA ILE A 197 -56.13 1.88 -10.94
C ILE A 197 -56.50 3.10 -10.09
N ILE A 198 -55.60 3.60 -9.26
CA ILE A 198 -55.83 4.80 -8.45
C ILE A 198 -56.17 6.01 -9.34
N ALA A 199 -55.41 6.22 -10.41
CA ALA A 199 -55.66 7.30 -11.35
C ALA A 199 -57.03 7.21 -12.00
N LEU A 200 -57.45 6.00 -12.42
CA LEU A 200 -58.82 5.76 -12.98
C LEU A 200 -59.94 6.04 -11.97
N VAL A 201 -59.78 5.61 -10.73
CA VAL A 201 -60.76 5.87 -9.66
C VAL A 201 -60.89 7.36 -9.40
N LEU A 202 -59.78 8.12 -9.37
CA LEU A 202 -59.77 9.57 -9.18
C LEU A 202 -60.45 10.29 -10.35
N LEU A 203 -60.22 9.84 -11.60
CA LEU A 203 -60.87 10.40 -12.78
C LEU A 203 -62.38 10.19 -12.78
N ILE A 204 -62.84 8.99 -12.38
CA ILE A 204 -64.27 8.68 -12.26
C ILE A 204 -64.91 9.53 -11.15
N LYS A 205 -64.26 9.68 -10.02
CA LYS A 205 -64.75 10.53 -8.93
C LYS A 205 -64.86 12.02 -9.29
N ARG A 206 -63.99 12.48 -10.16
CA ARG A 206 -63.96 13.90 -10.61
C ARG A 206 -65.03 14.22 -11.68
N ARG A 207 -65.58 13.20 -12.31
CA ARG A 207 -66.65 13.31 -13.32
C ARG A 207 -68.05 13.21 -12.75
N LYS A 208 -68.19 12.82 -11.47
CA LYS A 208 -69.44 12.90 -10.71
C LYS A 208 -69.52 14.19 -9.89
#